data_cfd1ac7e77d5929de33cf405eb8a7821
#
_entry.id   cfd1ac7e77d5929de33cf405eb8a7821
#
_cell.length_a   1.000
_cell.length_b   1.000
_cell.length_c   1.000
_cell.angle_alpha   90.00
_cell.angle_beta   90.00
_cell.angle_gamma   90.00
#
_symmetry.space_group_name_H-M   'P 1'
#
loop_
_entity.id
_entity.type
_entity.pdbx_description
1 polymer ?
#
loop_
_entity_poly.entity_id
_entity_poly.type
_entity_poly.pdbx_seq_one_letter_code
_entity_poly.pdbx_strand_id
1 'polypeptide(L)'
;MSSIPSLGAGAVEYLSLPAAARLIARVGVVECLRGLVDVLEHDFRRWSDFHKSARLAQHMPQGVIELMPIADARHYAFKYVNGHPGNTRLGVPTVMAFGAIARMDTGAPVFVSELTLCTALRTAATSVLVARHLARPDRRAMALIGNRSQSEFQALGFVGLLGIRSLRLYDRDPAATRKLVANLRSAEVAAELIECASAADAVRGADIVTTLTADNTRAAVLRGEWLEEG
;
A
#
# COMPACT_ATOMS: atom_id res chain seq x y z
N MET A 1 -8.11 -10.28 -19.75
CA MET A 1 -8.48 -8.87 -20.12
C MET A 1 -9.91 -8.65 -19.67
N SER A 2 -10.11 -8.05 -18.50
CA SER A 2 -11.46 -7.66 -18.07
C SER A 2 -11.86 -6.43 -18.87
N SER A 3 -12.81 -6.58 -19.77
CA SER A 3 -13.43 -5.46 -20.47
C SER A 3 -14.18 -4.60 -19.47
N ILE A 4 -13.82 -3.34 -19.36
CA ILE A 4 -14.67 -2.34 -18.69
C ILE A 4 -16.01 -2.38 -19.42
N PRO A 5 -17.15 -2.56 -18.73
CA PRO A 5 -18.46 -2.59 -19.37
C PRO A 5 -18.65 -1.33 -20.22
N SER A 6 -19.29 -1.46 -21.39
CA SER A 6 -19.69 -0.33 -22.20
C SER A 6 -20.78 0.42 -21.44
N LEU A 7 -20.39 1.43 -20.69
CA LEU A 7 -21.33 2.33 -20.03
C LEU A 7 -22.11 3.09 -21.09
N GLY A 8 -23.44 3.09 -20.96
CA GLY A 8 -24.33 3.92 -21.79
C GLY A 8 -23.86 5.38 -21.73
N ALA A 9 -23.99 6.12 -22.83
CA ALA A 9 -23.53 7.49 -22.96
C ALA A 9 -24.07 8.34 -21.79
N GLY A 10 -23.17 8.81 -20.91
CA GLY A 10 -23.45 9.76 -19.84
C GLY A 10 -23.50 9.19 -18.41
N ALA A 11 -23.35 7.89 -18.18
CA ALA A 11 -23.28 7.35 -16.82
C ALA A 11 -21.84 7.27 -16.31
N VAL A 12 -21.59 7.84 -15.13
CA VAL A 12 -20.32 7.73 -14.39
C VAL A 12 -20.53 6.76 -13.24
N GLU A 13 -19.74 5.68 -13.21
CA GLU A 13 -19.76 4.77 -12.05
C GLU A 13 -19.03 5.40 -10.86
N TYR A 14 -19.60 5.22 -9.67
CA TYR A 14 -19.01 5.72 -8.43
C TYR A 14 -18.78 4.60 -7.42
N LEU A 15 -17.54 4.40 -6.99
CA LEU A 15 -17.17 3.49 -5.93
C LEU A 15 -16.93 4.26 -4.63
N SER A 16 -17.90 4.21 -3.72
CA SER A 16 -17.78 4.81 -2.40
C SER A 16 -16.92 3.98 -1.44
N LEU A 17 -16.41 4.59 -0.36
CA LEU A 17 -15.64 3.89 0.68
C LEU A 17 -16.39 2.67 1.26
N PRO A 18 -17.68 2.74 1.64
CA PRO A 18 -18.41 1.56 2.10
C PRO A 18 -18.55 0.46 1.04
N ALA A 19 -18.69 0.84 -0.24
CA ALA A 19 -18.78 -0.14 -1.33
C ALA A 19 -17.42 -0.81 -1.58
N ALA A 20 -16.32 -0.05 -1.57
CA ALA A 20 -14.97 -0.58 -1.66
C ALA A 20 -14.66 -1.54 -0.50
N ALA A 21 -14.99 -1.16 0.74
CA ALA A 21 -14.81 -2.00 1.92
C ALA A 21 -15.60 -3.32 1.82
N ARG A 22 -16.86 -3.28 1.39
CA ARG A 22 -17.66 -4.50 1.17
C ARG A 22 -17.08 -5.39 0.06
N LEU A 23 -16.58 -4.80 -1.02
CA LEU A 23 -15.93 -5.53 -2.10
C LEU A 23 -14.68 -6.27 -1.59
N ILE A 24 -13.82 -5.57 -0.86
CA ILE A 24 -12.59 -6.13 -0.28
C ILE A 24 -12.94 -7.24 0.73
N ALA A 25 -13.94 -7.02 1.60
CA ALA A 25 -14.38 -8.03 2.56
C ALA A 25 -14.93 -9.30 1.89
N ARG A 26 -15.65 -9.15 0.77
CA ARG A 26 -16.19 -10.27 0.00
C ARG A 26 -15.12 -11.07 -0.76
N VAL A 27 -14.17 -10.38 -1.35
CA VAL A 27 -13.07 -10.97 -2.14
C VAL A 27 -11.98 -11.54 -1.22
N GLY A 28 -11.74 -10.90 -0.08
CA GLY A 28 -10.63 -11.15 0.82
C GLY A 28 -9.42 -10.27 0.49
N VAL A 29 -8.74 -9.77 1.54
CA VAL A 29 -7.61 -8.84 1.41
C VAL A 29 -6.47 -9.46 0.60
N VAL A 30 -6.11 -10.71 0.88
CA VAL A 30 -4.99 -11.41 0.19
C VAL A 30 -5.28 -11.58 -1.30
N GLU A 31 -6.50 -11.92 -1.67
CA GLU A 31 -6.88 -12.06 -3.09
C GLU A 31 -6.93 -10.70 -3.80
N CYS A 32 -7.38 -9.64 -3.12
CA CYS A 32 -7.26 -8.27 -3.65
C CYS A 32 -5.80 -7.88 -3.88
N LEU A 33 -4.90 -8.20 -2.95
CA LEU A 33 -3.47 -7.96 -3.10
C LEU A 33 -2.88 -8.76 -4.25
N ARG A 34 -3.26 -10.04 -4.42
CA ARG A 34 -2.83 -10.89 -5.53
C ARG A 34 -3.19 -10.26 -6.88
N GLY A 35 -4.46 -9.90 -7.05
CA GLY A 35 -4.92 -9.25 -8.28
C GLY A 35 -4.22 -7.92 -8.56
N LEU A 36 -3.95 -7.11 -7.50
CA LEU A 36 -3.21 -5.87 -7.64
C LEU A 36 -1.74 -6.11 -8.01
N VAL A 37 -1.08 -7.13 -7.47
CA VAL A 37 0.29 -7.49 -7.85
C VAL A 37 0.36 -7.83 -9.33
N ASP A 38 -0.58 -8.64 -9.84
CA ASP A 38 -0.59 -9.06 -11.24
C ASP A 38 -0.85 -7.87 -12.19
N VAL A 39 -1.78 -6.97 -11.83
CA VAL A 39 -2.06 -5.75 -12.60
C VAL A 39 -0.85 -4.81 -12.59
N LEU A 40 -0.23 -4.59 -11.42
CA LEU A 40 0.95 -3.75 -11.30
C LEU A 40 2.12 -4.31 -12.13
N GLU A 41 2.38 -5.62 -12.07
CA GLU A 41 3.42 -6.24 -12.87
C GLU A 41 3.18 -6.06 -14.36
N HIS A 42 1.93 -6.26 -14.81
CA HIS A 42 1.53 -6.00 -16.19
C HIS A 42 1.79 -4.53 -16.59
N ASP A 43 1.39 -3.58 -15.75
CA ASP A 43 1.56 -2.16 -16.03
C ASP A 43 3.03 -1.72 -16.01
N PHE A 44 3.85 -2.25 -15.12
CA PHE A 44 5.28 -2.00 -15.13
C PHE A 44 5.97 -2.53 -16.41
N ARG A 45 5.53 -3.68 -16.95
CA ARG A 45 6.06 -4.22 -18.20
C ARG A 45 5.74 -3.35 -19.41
N ARG A 46 4.63 -2.62 -19.39
CA ARG A 46 4.23 -1.66 -20.42
C ARG A 46 4.45 -0.20 -20.02
N TRP A 47 5.46 0.07 -19.21
CA TRP A 47 5.75 1.40 -18.66
C TRP A 47 5.90 2.50 -19.72
N SER A 48 6.42 2.16 -20.90
CA SER A 48 6.57 3.08 -22.06
C SER A 48 5.24 3.55 -22.64
N ASP A 49 4.17 2.76 -22.49
CA ASP A 49 2.86 3.08 -23.08
C ASP A 49 2.14 4.20 -22.34
N PHE A 50 2.61 4.53 -21.13
CA PHE A 50 2.02 5.57 -20.30
C PHE A 50 2.64 6.93 -20.57
N HIS A 51 1.78 7.92 -20.85
CA HIS A 51 2.14 9.33 -20.73
C HIS A 51 2.09 9.75 -19.26
N LYS A 52 3.26 9.95 -18.66
CA LYS A 52 3.43 10.28 -17.25
C LYS A 52 3.64 11.77 -17.09
N SER A 53 2.68 12.47 -16.53
CA SER A 53 2.84 13.87 -16.14
C SER A 53 3.48 14.00 -14.77
N ALA A 54 4.21 15.07 -14.53
CA ALA A 54 4.72 15.38 -13.20
C ALA A 54 3.55 15.53 -12.20
N ARG A 55 3.72 15.00 -11.00
CA ARG A 55 2.73 15.23 -9.95
C ARG A 55 2.75 16.70 -9.52
N LEU A 56 1.56 17.25 -9.28
CA LEU A 56 1.40 18.55 -8.68
C LEU A 56 1.31 18.36 -7.16
N ALA A 57 2.19 19.00 -6.41
CA ALA A 57 2.25 18.90 -4.96
C ALA A 57 2.15 20.27 -4.31
N GLN A 58 1.24 20.42 -3.36
CA GLN A 58 1.18 21.56 -2.46
C GLN A 58 1.70 21.13 -1.09
N HIS A 59 2.90 21.60 -0.75
CA HIS A 59 3.51 21.38 0.55
C HIS A 59 3.08 22.44 1.55
N MET A 60 2.84 22.03 2.78
CA MET A 60 2.50 22.89 3.91
C MET A 60 3.08 22.32 5.21
N PRO A 61 3.22 23.09 6.29
CA PRO A 61 3.79 22.61 7.55
C PRO A 61 3.08 21.39 8.13
N GLN A 62 1.78 21.22 7.85
CA GLN A 62 0.95 20.11 8.34
C GLN A 62 1.06 18.85 7.48
N GLY A 63 1.55 18.96 6.23
CA GLY A 63 1.61 17.83 5.31
C GLY A 63 1.68 18.23 3.84
N VAL A 64 1.18 17.37 2.98
CA VAL A 64 1.20 17.56 1.53
C VAL A 64 -0.15 17.16 0.92
N ILE A 65 -0.56 17.86 -0.12
CA ILE A 65 -1.64 17.45 -1.01
C ILE A 65 -1.04 17.26 -2.40
N GLU A 66 -1.35 16.13 -3.05
CA GLU A 66 -0.79 15.78 -4.35
C GLU A 66 -1.89 15.40 -5.35
N LEU A 67 -1.71 15.83 -6.59
CA LEU A 67 -2.47 15.35 -7.74
C LEU A 67 -1.52 14.59 -8.67
N MET A 68 -1.89 13.35 -9.00
CA MET A 68 -1.06 12.42 -9.77
C MET A 68 -1.77 12.02 -11.06
N PRO A 69 -1.59 12.77 -12.17
CA PRO A 69 -2.19 12.42 -13.46
C PRO A 69 -1.33 11.40 -14.23
N ILE A 70 -2.01 10.57 -15.02
CA ILE A 70 -1.40 9.60 -15.94
C ILE A 70 -2.38 9.32 -17.09
N ALA A 71 -1.88 8.99 -18.26
CA ALA A 71 -2.71 8.56 -19.38
C ALA A 71 -2.06 7.40 -20.15
N ASP A 72 -2.86 6.60 -20.81
CA ASP A 72 -2.45 5.71 -21.90
C ASP A 72 -3.25 6.06 -23.17
N ALA A 73 -3.18 5.23 -24.20
CA ALA A 73 -3.87 5.49 -25.48
C ALA A 73 -5.41 5.54 -25.34
N ARG A 74 -5.99 4.98 -24.27
CA ARG A 74 -7.44 4.83 -24.09
C ARG A 74 -8.00 5.60 -22.93
N HIS A 75 -7.23 5.76 -21.86
CA HIS A 75 -7.70 6.32 -20.59
C HIS A 75 -6.78 7.42 -20.09
N TYR A 76 -7.41 8.47 -19.57
CA TYR A 76 -6.79 9.42 -18.66
C TYR A 76 -7.23 9.09 -17.24
N ALA A 77 -6.31 9.10 -16.29
CA ALA A 77 -6.63 8.91 -14.89
C ALA A 77 -5.89 9.93 -14.02
N PHE A 78 -6.48 10.28 -12.89
CA PHE A 78 -5.77 10.99 -11.85
C PHE A 78 -6.12 10.45 -10.48
N LYS A 79 -5.19 10.63 -9.54
CA LYS A 79 -5.42 10.44 -8.11
C LYS A 79 -5.09 11.73 -7.37
N TYR A 80 -6.04 12.18 -6.54
CA TYR A 80 -5.81 13.12 -5.45
C TYR A 80 -5.43 12.31 -4.22
N VAL A 81 -4.42 12.76 -3.47
CA VAL A 81 -4.04 12.16 -2.19
C VAL A 81 -3.46 13.22 -1.26
N ASN A 82 -3.77 13.12 0.02
CA ASN A 82 -3.10 13.88 1.06
C ASN A 82 -2.16 13.01 1.88
N GLY A 83 -1.15 13.65 2.50
CA GLY A 83 -0.30 13.08 3.53
C GLY A 83 -0.20 14.06 4.69
N HIS A 84 -0.97 13.82 5.75
CA HIS A 84 -1.02 14.69 6.94
C HIS A 84 -0.76 13.89 8.21
N PRO A 85 0.51 13.68 8.61
CA PRO A 85 0.87 12.84 9.75
C PRO A 85 0.22 13.24 11.08
N GLY A 86 -0.06 14.54 11.25
CA GLY A 86 -0.70 15.08 12.45
C GLY A 86 -2.19 14.78 12.61
N ASN A 87 -2.86 14.29 11.57
CA ASN A 87 -4.30 14.02 11.56
C ASN A 87 -4.75 13.01 12.63
N THR A 88 -3.87 12.11 13.05
CA THR A 88 -4.18 11.15 14.13
C THR A 88 -4.61 11.83 15.43
N ARG A 89 -4.11 13.04 15.71
CA ARG A 89 -4.49 13.84 16.89
C ARG A 89 -5.91 14.38 16.79
N LEU A 90 -6.44 14.46 15.57
CA LEU A 90 -7.77 14.95 15.25
C LEU A 90 -8.79 13.81 15.02
N GLY A 91 -8.36 12.54 15.17
CA GLY A 91 -9.18 11.37 14.83
C GLY A 91 -9.46 11.21 13.35
N VAL A 92 -8.68 11.88 12.48
CA VAL A 92 -8.84 11.86 11.01
C VAL A 92 -7.72 11.01 10.40
N PRO A 93 -7.97 10.24 9.32
CA PRO A 93 -6.94 9.47 8.66
C PRO A 93 -5.77 10.34 8.17
N THR A 94 -4.55 9.83 8.29
CA THR A 94 -3.34 10.54 7.82
C THR A 94 -3.25 10.61 6.30
N VAL A 95 -3.89 9.66 5.61
CA VAL A 95 -3.95 9.58 4.15
C VAL A 95 -5.40 9.38 3.75
N MET A 96 -5.89 10.20 2.85
CA MET A 96 -7.18 10.07 2.18
C MET A 96 -6.97 10.32 0.69
N ALA A 97 -7.66 9.58 -0.15
CA ALA A 97 -7.49 9.70 -1.58
C ALA A 97 -8.80 9.47 -2.34
N PHE A 98 -8.93 10.10 -3.48
CA PHE A 98 -9.94 9.80 -4.48
C PHE A 98 -9.36 9.98 -5.89
N GLY A 99 -10.06 9.52 -6.89
CA GLY A 99 -9.61 9.70 -8.27
C GLY A 99 -10.70 9.40 -9.28
N ALA A 100 -10.37 9.66 -10.53
CA ALA A 100 -11.27 9.39 -11.64
C ALA A 100 -10.52 8.80 -12.83
N ILE A 101 -11.28 8.12 -13.70
CA ILE A 101 -10.86 7.65 -15.03
C ILE A 101 -11.78 8.29 -16.06
N ALA A 102 -11.20 8.80 -17.13
CA ALA A 102 -11.90 9.34 -18.28
C ALA A 102 -11.39 8.67 -19.57
N ARG A 103 -12.22 8.66 -20.60
CA ARG A 103 -11.85 8.19 -21.94
C ARG A 103 -10.98 9.23 -22.65
N MET A 104 -9.96 8.81 -23.36
CA MET A 104 -9.10 9.72 -24.13
C MET A 104 -9.76 10.25 -25.41
N ASP A 105 -10.63 9.45 -26.03
CA ASP A 105 -11.28 9.81 -27.30
C ASP A 105 -12.39 10.88 -27.16
N THR A 106 -13.06 10.90 -26.02
CA THR A 106 -14.22 11.79 -25.78
C THR A 106 -14.04 12.74 -24.60
N GLY A 107 -13.04 12.50 -23.74
CA GLY A 107 -12.90 13.20 -22.47
C GLY A 107 -13.96 12.82 -21.45
N ALA A 108 -14.88 11.89 -21.76
CA ALA A 108 -15.98 11.52 -20.87
C ALA A 108 -15.46 10.81 -19.62
N PRO A 109 -15.78 11.28 -18.39
CA PRO A 109 -15.51 10.54 -17.17
C PRO A 109 -16.34 9.26 -17.15
N VAL A 110 -15.72 8.13 -16.80
CA VAL A 110 -16.38 6.82 -16.75
C VAL A 110 -16.40 6.21 -15.36
N PHE A 111 -15.48 6.61 -14.52
CA PHE A 111 -15.36 6.06 -13.18
C PHE A 111 -14.80 7.10 -12.20
N VAL A 112 -15.39 7.20 -11.01
CA VAL A 112 -14.90 7.98 -9.87
C VAL A 112 -14.84 7.05 -8.67
N SER A 113 -13.75 7.10 -7.91
CA SER A 113 -13.56 6.20 -6.78
C SER A 113 -12.97 6.90 -5.57
N GLU A 114 -13.44 6.52 -4.40
CA GLU A 114 -12.65 6.59 -3.19
C GLU A 114 -11.40 5.71 -3.36
N LEU A 115 -10.22 6.19 -3.01
CA LEU A 115 -8.97 5.50 -3.23
C LEU A 115 -8.10 5.35 -1.96
N THR A 116 -8.60 5.67 -0.77
CA THR A 116 -7.85 5.53 0.49
C THR A 116 -7.50 4.06 0.74
N LEU A 117 -8.49 3.17 0.69
CA LEU A 117 -8.27 1.73 0.81
C LEU A 117 -7.43 1.18 -0.35
N CYS A 118 -7.74 1.60 -1.57
CA CYS A 118 -6.97 1.19 -2.74
C CYS A 118 -5.51 1.64 -2.64
N THR A 119 -5.23 2.85 -2.12
CA THR A 119 -3.86 3.33 -1.89
C THR A 119 -3.11 2.45 -0.89
N ALA A 120 -3.76 2.00 0.18
CA ALA A 120 -3.17 1.11 1.16
C ALA A 120 -2.83 -0.26 0.54
N LEU A 121 -3.79 -0.89 -0.11
CA LEU A 121 -3.62 -2.17 -0.80
C LEU A 121 -2.55 -2.10 -1.90
N ARG A 122 -2.61 -1.08 -2.76
CA ARG A 122 -1.64 -0.89 -3.86
C ARG A 122 -0.23 -0.72 -3.32
N THR A 123 -0.05 -0.02 -2.21
CA THR A 123 1.28 0.16 -1.60
C THR A 123 1.85 -1.17 -1.13
N ALA A 124 1.05 -1.99 -0.44
CA ALA A 124 1.46 -3.33 -0.03
C ALA A 124 1.71 -4.25 -1.24
N ALA A 125 0.84 -4.22 -2.25
CA ALA A 125 1.02 -5.00 -3.48
C ALA A 125 2.31 -4.64 -4.22
N THR A 126 2.69 -3.35 -4.28
CA THR A 126 3.96 -2.92 -4.87
C THR A 126 5.16 -3.49 -4.09
N SER A 127 5.12 -3.45 -2.76
CA SER A 127 6.19 -4.02 -1.92
C SER A 127 6.32 -5.54 -2.15
N VAL A 128 5.19 -6.25 -2.22
CA VAL A 128 5.16 -7.70 -2.52
C VAL A 128 5.72 -7.99 -3.92
N LEU A 129 5.34 -7.20 -4.93
CA LEU A 129 5.86 -7.34 -6.29
C LEU A 129 7.37 -7.18 -6.34
N VAL A 130 7.91 -6.13 -5.72
CA VAL A 130 9.36 -5.89 -5.64
C VAL A 130 10.06 -7.04 -4.93
N ALA A 131 9.55 -7.48 -3.78
CA ALA A 131 10.13 -8.58 -3.02
C ALA A 131 10.03 -9.93 -3.76
N ARG A 132 9.01 -10.15 -4.58
CA ARG A 132 8.91 -11.34 -5.45
C ARG A 132 10.11 -11.48 -6.38
N HIS A 133 10.62 -10.35 -6.89
CA HIS A 133 11.73 -10.32 -7.84
C HIS A 133 13.11 -10.16 -7.19
N LEU A 134 13.21 -9.51 -6.05
CA LEU A 134 14.49 -9.12 -5.45
C LEU A 134 14.86 -9.90 -4.19
N ALA A 135 13.88 -10.44 -3.45
CA ALA A 135 14.19 -11.18 -2.23
C ALA A 135 14.66 -12.62 -2.54
N ARG A 136 15.46 -13.17 -1.64
CA ARG A 136 15.95 -14.55 -1.75
C ARG A 136 14.78 -15.54 -1.86
N PRO A 137 14.94 -16.65 -2.61
CA PRO A 137 13.85 -17.65 -2.78
C PRO A 137 13.45 -18.33 -1.47
N ASP A 138 14.38 -18.53 -0.56
CA ASP A 138 14.23 -19.24 0.72
C ASP A 138 13.80 -18.34 1.89
N ARG A 139 13.47 -17.07 1.63
CA ARG A 139 13.01 -16.10 2.62
C ARG A 139 11.91 -16.64 3.53
N ARG A 140 12.00 -16.39 4.83
CA ARG A 140 11.05 -16.87 5.86
C ARG A 140 10.66 -15.78 6.85
N ALA A 141 11.55 -14.85 7.14
CA ALA A 141 11.37 -13.84 8.16
C ALA A 141 11.32 -12.43 7.58
N MET A 142 10.39 -11.62 8.07
CA MET A 142 10.24 -10.22 7.69
C MET A 142 10.23 -9.33 8.92
N ALA A 143 11.02 -8.26 8.89
CA ALA A 143 10.94 -7.17 9.85
C ALA A 143 10.00 -6.07 9.36
N LEU A 144 9.06 -5.65 10.22
CA LEU A 144 8.19 -4.49 10.02
C LEU A 144 8.54 -3.42 11.05
N ILE A 145 9.13 -2.31 10.60
CA ILE A 145 9.48 -1.17 11.43
C ILE A 145 8.49 -0.04 11.15
N GLY A 146 7.65 0.28 12.12
CA GLY A 146 6.49 1.13 11.99
C GLY A 146 5.21 0.29 11.81
N ASN A 147 4.38 0.20 12.86
CA ASN A 147 3.27 -0.75 12.95
C ASN A 147 1.91 -0.05 12.95
N ARG A 148 1.76 0.98 12.09
CA ARG A 148 0.52 1.76 11.95
C ARG A 148 -0.28 1.34 10.70
N SER A 149 -0.95 2.26 10.05
CA SER A 149 -1.99 2.03 9.02
C SER A 149 -1.58 1.14 7.81
N GLN A 150 -0.29 1.05 7.47
CA GLN A 150 0.18 0.25 6.34
C GLN A 150 0.59 -1.18 6.74
N SER A 151 0.91 -1.40 8.01
CA SER A 151 1.56 -2.62 8.47
C SER A 151 0.71 -3.88 8.32
N GLU A 152 -0.60 -3.78 8.54
CA GLU A 152 -1.52 -4.92 8.35
C GLU A 152 -1.54 -5.41 6.91
N PHE A 153 -1.66 -4.51 5.93
CA PHE A 153 -1.67 -4.87 4.52
C PHE A 153 -0.34 -5.44 4.05
N GLN A 154 0.78 -4.91 4.56
CA GLN A 154 2.10 -5.46 4.30
C GLN A 154 2.21 -6.88 4.87
N ALA A 155 1.89 -7.08 6.15
CA ALA A 155 1.93 -8.39 6.80
C ALA A 155 1.08 -9.43 6.04
N LEU A 156 -0.19 -9.10 5.73
CA LEU A 156 -1.10 -9.97 4.99
C LEU A 156 -0.57 -10.31 3.60
N GLY A 157 -0.01 -9.34 2.88
CA GLY A 157 0.56 -9.54 1.56
C GLY A 157 1.78 -10.43 1.57
N PHE A 158 2.73 -10.19 2.47
CA PHE A 158 3.97 -10.95 2.54
C PHE A 158 3.74 -12.38 3.05
N VAL A 159 2.90 -12.57 4.04
CA VAL A 159 2.54 -13.91 4.52
C VAL A 159 1.74 -14.67 3.44
N GLY A 160 0.68 -14.07 2.90
CA GLY A 160 -0.23 -14.76 1.99
C GLY A 160 0.33 -14.98 0.58
N LEU A 161 1.23 -14.13 0.09
CA LEU A 161 1.72 -14.18 -1.30
C LEU A 161 3.18 -14.59 -1.43
N LEU A 162 4.01 -14.41 -0.38
CA LEU A 162 5.43 -14.73 -0.41
C LEU A 162 5.82 -15.83 0.57
N GLY A 163 4.89 -16.34 1.37
CA GLY A 163 5.13 -17.44 2.30
C GLY A 163 6.01 -17.08 3.49
N ILE A 164 6.01 -15.80 3.91
CA ILE A 164 6.69 -15.38 5.14
C ILE A 164 6.03 -16.09 6.33
N ARG A 165 6.85 -16.63 7.23
CA ARG A 165 6.42 -17.41 8.38
C ARG A 165 6.71 -16.77 9.73
N SER A 166 7.53 -15.73 9.76
CA SER A 166 7.86 -14.98 10.96
C SER A 166 7.82 -13.48 10.67
N LEU A 167 7.06 -12.74 11.49
CA LEU A 167 6.96 -11.29 11.44
C LEU A 167 7.58 -10.70 12.71
N ARG A 168 8.68 -9.98 12.56
CA ARG A 168 9.43 -9.29 13.61
C ARG A 168 8.98 -7.84 13.64
N LEU A 169 8.26 -7.44 14.68
CA LEU A 169 7.47 -6.21 14.73
C LEU A 169 8.09 -5.21 15.70
N TYR A 170 8.31 -4.00 15.25
CA TYR A 170 8.77 -2.91 16.08
C TYR A 170 8.14 -1.58 15.68
N ASP A 171 7.65 -0.84 16.67
CA ASP A 171 7.28 0.59 16.56
C ASP A 171 7.78 1.32 17.81
N ARG A 172 8.12 2.61 17.68
CA ARG A 172 8.45 3.47 18.81
C ARG A 172 7.29 3.60 19.81
N ASP A 173 6.05 3.41 19.33
CA ASP A 173 4.85 3.32 20.12
C ASP A 173 4.47 1.84 20.31
N PRO A 174 4.71 1.24 21.49
CA PRO A 174 4.36 -0.16 21.71
C PRO A 174 2.86 -0.45 21.60
N ALA A 175 2.00 0.56 21.75
CA ALA A 175 0.55 0.37 21.55
C ALA A 175 0.22 0.09 20.10
N ALA A 176 0.95 0.67 19.14
CA ALA A 176 0.79 0.39 17.71
C ALA A 176 1.16 -1.08 17.40
N THR A 177 2.26 -1.60 17.96
CA THR A 177 2.65 -3.00 17.80
C THR A 177 1.61 -3.95 18.39
N ARG A 178 1.16 -3.71 19.63
CA ARG A 178 0.10 -4.54 20.26
C ARG A 178 -1.19 -4.55 19.44
N LYS A 179 -1.61 -3.40 18.91
CA LYS A 179 -2.78 -3.31 18.04
C LYS A 179 -2.60 -4.15 16.77
N LEU A 180 -1.45 -4.03 16.11
CA LEU A 180 -1.15 -4.82 14.91
C LEU A 180 -1.21 -6.32 15.23
N VAL A 181 -0.56 -6.76 16.30
CA VAL A 181 -0.57 -8.17 16.74
C VAL A 181 -2.00 -8.66 16.99
N ALA A 182 -2.83 -7.88 17.67
CA ALA A 182 -4.23 -8.24 17.91
C ALA A 182 -5.01 -8.39 16.59
N ASN A 183 -4.84 -7.46 15.65
CA ASN A 183 -5.51 -7.51 14.35
C ASN A 183 -5.06 -8.70 13.51
N LEU A 184 -3.75 -8.98 13.46
CA LEU A 184 -3.21 -10.13 12.71
C LEU A 184 -3.65 -11.47 13.31
N ARG A 185 -3.76 -11.57 14.63
CA ARG A 185 -4.33 -12.74 15.30
C ARG A 185 -5.80 -12.93 14.97
N SER A 186 -6.59 -11.84 14.99
CA SER A 186 -8.01 -11.87 14.60
C SER A 186 -8.21 -12.24 13.13
N ALA A 187 -7.25 -11.93 12.27
CA ALA A 187 -7.23 -12.31 10.86
C ALA A 187 -6.64 -13.72 10.64
N GLU A 188 -6.32 -14.46 11.69
CA GLU A 188 -5.76 -15.82 11.66
C GLU A 188 -4.53 -15.93 10.75
N VAL A 189 -3.64 -14.91 10.79
CA VAL A 189 -2.44 -14.87 9.95
C VAL A 189 -1.52 -16.03 10.29
N ALA A 190 -1.17 -16.84 9.30
CA ALA A 190 -0.36 -18.06 9.45
C ALA A 190 1.14 -17.73 9.55
N ALA A 191 1.52 -16.91 10.53
CA ALA A 191 2.91 -16.55 10.81
C ALA A 191 3.13 -16.37 12.32
N GLU A 192 4.34 -16.64 12.76
CA GLU A 192 4.80 -16.29 14.10
C GLU A 192 4.91 -14.76 14.24
N LEU A 193 4.32 -14.19 15.31
CA LEU A 193 4.35 -12.75 15.57
C LEU A 193 5.31 -12.47 16.74
N ILE A 194 6.43 -11.81 16.45
CA ILE A 194 7.50 -11.51 17.43
C ILE A 194 7.53 -10.01 17.67
N GLU A 195 7.15 -9.58 18.86
CA GLU A 195 7.30 -8.19 19.30
C GLU A 195 8.76 -7.96 19.72
N CYS A 196 9.45 -7.05 19.04
CA CYS A 196 10.86 -6.76 19.25
C CYS A 196 11.05 -5.52 20.13
N ALA A 197 12.11 -5.51 20.95
CA ALA A 197 12.40 -4.40 21.85
C ALA A 197 13.02 -3.19 21.14
N SER A 198 13.64 -3.41 19.98
CA SER A 198 14.27 -2.35 19.17
C SER A 198 14.16 -2.63 17.67
N ALA A 199 14.41 -1.60 16.86
CA ALA A 199 14.53 -1.78 15.41
C ALA A 199 15.68 -2.72 15.04
N ALA A 200 16.81 -2.62 15.73
CA ALA A 200 17.96 -3.52 15.53
C ALA A 200 17.60 -4.98 15.82
N ASP A 201 16.83 -5.24 16.90
CA ASP A 201 16.36 -6.59 17.20
C ASP A 201 15.39 -7.10 16.14
N ALA A 202 14.51 -6.24 15.63
CA ALA A 202 13.58 -6.63 14.57
C ALA A 202 14.31 -7.02 13.29
N VAL A 203 15.36 -6.30 12.92
CA VAL A 203 16.15 -6.53 11.69
C VAL A 203 17.00 -7.81 11.77
N ARG A 204 17.51 -8.16 12.95
CA ARG A 204 18.40 -9.32 13.11
C ARG A 204 17.71 -10.62 12.68
N GLY A 205 18.29 -11.33 11.73
CA GLY A 205 17.74 -12.57 11.17
C GLY A 205 16.49 -12.38 10.31
N ALA A 206 16.21 -11.16 9.83
CA ALA A 206 15.14 -10.90 8.88
C ALA A 206 15.67 -10.98 7.44
N ASP A 207 15.00 -11.76 6.60
CA ASP A 207 15.30 -11.84 5.15
C ASP A 207 14.81 -10.61 4.39
N ILE A 208 13.77 -9.95 4.90
CA ILE A 208 13.17 -8.76 4.31
C ILE A 208 12.95 -7.74 5.43
N VAL A 209 13.36 -6.49 5.18
CA VAL A 209 13.12 -5.38 6.10
C VAL A 209 12.25 -4.33 5.42
N THR A 210 11.14 -3.99 6.03
CA THR A 210 10.24 -2.94 5.54
C THR A 210 10.07 -1.85 6.59
N THR A 211 10.34 -0.61 6.21
CA THR A 211 10.14 0.57 7.05
C THR A 211 8.87 1.30 6.62
N LEU A 212 7.95 1.51 7.55
CA LEU A 212 6.63 2.10 7.33
C LEU A 212 6.40 3.35 8.20
N THR A 213 7.48 4.01 8.57
CA THR A 213 7.43 5.20 9.41
C THR A 213 7.05 6.43 8.58
N ALA A 214 6.22 7.30 9.14
CA ALA A 214 5.81 8.59 8.57
C ALA A 214 6.28 9.75 9.45
N ASP A 215 7.49 9.66 9.99
CA ASP A 215 8.11 10.71 10.78
C ASP A 215 8.90 11.62 9.83
N ASN A 216 8.50 12.88 9.71
CA ASN A 216 9.20 13.90 8.89
C ASN A 216 10.52 14.37 9.52
N THR A 217 11.00 13.71 10.57
CA THR A 217 12.31 13.96 11.15
C THR A 217 13.41 13.25 10.37
N ARG A 218 14.61 13.83 10.32
CA ARG A 218 15.80 13.19 9.73
C ARG A 218 16.39 12.13 10.69
N ALA A 219 15.56 11.23 11.22
CA ALA A 219 16.03 10.16 12.06
C ALA A 219 16.39 8.93 11.22
N ALA A 220 17.52 8.31 11.48
CA ALA A 220 17.86 7.02 10.88
C ALA A 220 16.96 5.94 11.49
N VAL A 221 16.00 5.45 10.68
CA VAL A 221 15.07 4.39 11.07
C VAL A 221 15.73 3.02 10.94
N LEU A 222 16.64 2.88 9.98
CA LEU A 222 17.40 1.68 9.67
C LEU A 222 18.87 2.05 9.52
N ARG A 223 19.78 1.24 10.09
CA ARG A 223 21.22 1.40 9.92
C ARG A 223 21.78 0.22 9.14
N GLY A 224 22.71 0.48 8.22
CA GLY A 224 23.31 -0.56 7.39
C GLY A 224 24.04 -1.64 8.20
N GLU A 225 24.64 -1.26 9.35
CA GLU A 225 25.32 -2.18 10.27
C GLU A 225 24.41 -3.21 10.96
N TRP A 226 23.07 -3.06 10.86
CA TRP A 226 22.11 -4.03 11.38
C TRP A 226 21.72 -5.09 10.36
N LEU A 227 22.04 -4.85 9.08
CA LEU A 227 21.75 -5.77 7.99
C LEU A 227 22.81 -6.87 7.93
N GLU A 228 22.37 -8.08 7.72
CA GLU A 228 23.23 -9.23 7.49
C GLU A 228 23.50 -9.37 5.98
N GLU A 229 24.64 -9.98 5.62
CA GLU A 229 24.92 -10.33 4.23
C GLU A 229 23.88 -11.32 3.72
N GLY A 230 23.33 -11.03 2.54
CA GLY A 230 22.24 -11.79 1.93
C GLY A 230 22.65 -12.67 0.77
#